data_44526618681e5ae8eeab9eb0495f2733
#
_entry.id   44526618681e5ae8eeab9eb0495f2733
#
_cell.length_a   1.000
_cell.length_b   1.000
_cell.length_c   1.000
_cell.angle_alpha   90.00
_cell.angle_beta   90.00
_cell.angle_gamma   90.00
#
_symmetry.space_group_name_H-M   'P 1'
#
loop_
_entity.id
_entity.type
_entity.pdbx_description
1 polymer ?
#
loop_
_entity_poly.entity_id
_entity_poly.type
_entity_poly.pdbx_seq_one_letter_code
_entity_poly.pdbx_strand_id
1 'polypeptide(L)'
;MEQQKIVFVSHCALNTAAKVQRSAQEGEQEEKLRREFLHWVVDQGIQLIQLPCPEFTLYGASRWGHVKEQFDNPFFRDHCRKILQPVIQQMKGYLQPREQEKFRVLGVVGINGSPSCGVKFTCSAPWGGEFSSHNDLPQLLKDVRCVPERGVLMEVLSQMMQEEGIDLPMVGLDAEDPQPLYDLLEGKR
;
A
#
# COMPACT_ATOMS: atom_id res chain seq x y z
N MET A 1 4.55 30.69 -8.15
CA MET A 1 3.36 29.79 -8.33
C MET A 1 3.36 28.82 -7.18
N GLU A 2 2.19 28.43 -6.69
CA GLU A 2 2.11 27.40 -5.66
C GLU A 2 2.52 26.06 -6.25
N GLN A 3 3.31 25.26 -5.50
CA GLN A 3 3.75 23.95 -5.96
C GLN A 3 2.56 22.98 -6.04
N GLN A 4 2.49 22.20 -7.09
CA GLN A 4 1.54 21.09 -7.17
C GLN A 4 2.00 19.95 -6.25
N LYS A 5 1.16 19.63 -5.28
CA LYS A 5 1.40 18.54 -4.33
C LYS A 5 1.04 17.19 -4.95
N ILE A 6 1.87 16.19 -4.74
CA ILE A 6 1.74 14.84 -5.32
C ILE A 6 1.88 13.79 -4.22
N VAL A 7 1.00 12.77 -4.25
CA VAL A 7 1.08 11.59 -3.37
C VAL A 7 1.00 10.33 -4.21
N PHE A 8 1.90 9.39 -3.95
CA PHE A 8 1.82 8.03 -4.50
C PHE A 8 0.94 7.18 -3.59
N VAL A 9 -0.01 6.45 -4.14
CA VAL A 9 -1.04 5.77 -3.33
C VAL A 9 -1.29 4.35 -3.81
N SER A 10 -1.44 3.41 -2.89
CA SER A 10 -1.79 2.02 -3.20
C SER A 10 -3.05 1.91 -4.05
N HIS A 11 -3.04 1.01 -5.01
CA HIS A 11 -4.14 0.80 -5.98
C HIS A 11 -5.51 0.72 -5.33
N CYS A 12 -5.65 -0.06 -4.26
CA CYS A 12 -6.93 -0.31 -3.60
C CYS A 12 -7.44 0.89 -2.76
N ALA A 13 -6.63 1.91 -2.51
CA ALA A 13 -7.13 3.17 -1.97
C ALA A 13 -7.97 3.94 -3.00
N LEU A 14 -7.67 3.77 -4.30
CA LEU A 14 -8.43 4.39 -5.38
C LEU A 14 -9.53 3.47 -5.91
N ASN A 15 -9.24 2.18 -6.03
CA ASN A 15 -10.11 1.18 -6.63
C ASN A 15 -10.35 0.00 -5.69
N THR A 16 -11.43 0.04 -4.92
CA THR A 16 -11.79 -1.03 -3.97
C THR A 16 -12.23 -2.32 -4.66
N ALA A 17 -12.60 -2.29 -5.94
CA ALA A 17 -12.90 -3.51 -6.71
C ALA A 17 -11.68 -4.44 -6.87
N ALA A 18 -10.47 -3.91 -6.65
CA ALA A 18 -9.25 -4.71 -6.62
C ALA A 18 -8.98 -5.39 -5.27
N LYS A 19 -9.73 -5.06 -4.22
CA LYS A 19 -9.61 -5.73 -2.91
C LYS A 19 -10.18 -7.15 -2.94
N VAL A 20 -9.68 -7.99 -2.03
CA VAL A 20 -10.35 -9.25 -1.70
C VAL A 20 -11.73 -8.94 -1.14
N GLN A 21 -12.74 -9.68 -1.56
CA GLN A 21 -14.09 -9.52 -1.06
C GLN A 21 -14.15 -9.80 0.45
N ARG A 22 -14.79 -8.90 1.18
CA ARG A 22 -15.05 -8.99 2.63
C ARG A 22 -16.55 -8.88 2.87
N SER A 23 -17.01 -9.30 4.04
CA SER A 23 -18.36 -8.97 4.49
C SER A 23 -18.55 -7.46 4.61
N ALA A 24 -19.79 -6.98 4.46
CA ALA A 24 -20.07 -5.53 4.50
C ALA A 24 -19.67 -4.86 5.83
N GLN A 25 -19.67 -5.62 6.94
CA GLN A 25 -19.30 -5.12 8.28
C GLN A 25 -17.78 -5.03 8.49
N GLU A 26 -17.02 -5.92 7.81
CA GLU A 26 -15.57 -5.90 7.88
C GLU A 26 -15.02 -4.84 6.92
N GLY A 27 -14.47 -3.79 7.45
CA GLY A 27 -13.83 -2.73 6.67
C GLY A 27 -14.64 -1.44 6.51
N GLU A 28 -15.79 -1.30 7.19
CA GLU A 28 -16.60 -0.07 7.16
C GLU A 28 -15.81 1.17 7.61
N GLN A 29 -15.04 1.04 8.68
CA GLN A 29 -14.21 2.12 9.19
C GLN A 29 -13.06 2.45 8.22
N GLU A 30 -12.43 1.44 7.63
CA GLU A 30 -11.40 1.63 6.61
C GLU A 30 -11.97 2.32 5.36
N GLU A 31 -13.16 1.92 4.92
CA GLU A 31 -13.85 2.53 3.77
C GLU A 31 -14.24 3.99 4.08
N LYS A 32 -14.68 4.28 5.29
CA LYS A 32 -14.97 5.64 5.75
C LYS A 32 -13.72 6.51 5.67
N LEU A 33 -12.62 6.09 6.30
CA LEU A 33 -11.34 6.82 6.25
C LEU A 33 -10.85 7.00 4.80
N ARG A 34 -10.96 5.96 3.98
CA ARG A 34 -10.60 6.03 2.55
C ARG A 34 -11.38 7.12 1.82
N ARG A 35 -12.69 7.20 2.04
CA ARG A 35 -13.55 8.23 1.43
C ARG A 35 -13.17 9.62 1.91
N GLU A 36 -12.97 9.79 3.22
CA GLU A 36 -12.51 11.06 3.80
C GLU A 36 -11.16 11.49 3.19
N PHE A 37 -10.21 10.56 3.09
CA PHE A 37 -8.93 10.80 2.42
C PHE A 37 -9.12 11.27 0.97
N LEU A 38 -9.93 10.58 0.16
CA LEU A 38 -10.16 10.94 -1.23
C LEU A 38 -10.83 12.31 -1.38
N HIS A 39 -11.84 12.61 -0.56
CA HIS A 39 -12.46 13.93 -0.53
C HIS A 39 -11.43 15.01 -0.19
N TRP A 40 -10.66 14.76 0.86
CA TRP A 40 -9.68 15.72 1.33
C TRP A 40 -8.59 16.03 0.27
N VAL A 41 -8.03 15.03 -0.39
CA VAL A 41 -7.00 15.25 -1.41
C VAL A 41 -7.54 16.00 -2.62
N VAL A 42 -8.79 15.74 -3.02
CA VAL A 42 -9.44 16.47 -4.12
C VAL A 42 -9.67 17.93 -3.72
N ASP A 43 -10.20 18.18 -2.54
CA ASP A 43 -10.49 19.52 -2.03
C ASP A 43 -9.21 20.37 -1.87
N GLN A 44 -8.09 19.72 -1.52
CA GLN A 44 -6.76 20.37 -1.40
C GLN A 44 -5.98 20.43 -2.72
N GLY A 45 -6.54 19.95 -3.83
CA GLY A 45 -5.87 19.95 -5.13
C GLY A 45 -4.63 19.06 -5.21
N ILE A 46 -4.51 18.05 -4.31
CA ILE A 46 -3.40 17.10 -4.31
C ILE A 46 -3.56 16.10 -5.45
N GLN A 47 -2.50 15.90 -6.22
CA GLN A 47 -2.47 14.94 -7.33
C GLN A 47 -2.13 13.55 -6.82
N LEU A 48 -2.89 12.53 -7.27
CA LEU A 48 -2.69 11.14 -6.88
C LEU A 48 -2.05 10.35 -8.01
N ILE A 49 -0.98 9.62 -7.69
CA ILE A 49 -0.35 8.66 -8.60
C ILE A 49 -0.56 7.26 -8.02
N GLN A 50 -1.23 6.42 -8.79
CA GLN A 50 -1.55 5.07 -8.38
C GLN A 50 -0.33 4.15 -8.43
N LEU A 51 -0.05 3.45 -7.33
CA LEU A 51 0.86 2.30 -7.34
C LEU A 51 0.16 1.08 -7.97
N PRO A 52 0.87 0.24 -8.73
CA PRO A 52 0.30 -1.01 -9.26
C PRO A 52 -0.04 -1.98 -8.13
N CYS A 53 -1.07 -2.79 -8.31
CA CYS A 53 -1.44 -3.84 -7.36
C CYS A 53 -0.78 -5.16 -7.73
N PRO A 54 0.20 -5.68 -6.96
CA PRO A 54 0.88 -6.92 -7.27
C PRO A 54 -0.04 -8.14 -7.16
N GLU A 55 -0.99 -8.09 -6.23
CA GLU A 55 -1.94 -9.18 -6.03
C GLU A 55 -2.93 -9.30 -7.19
N PHE A 56 -3.52 -8.18 -7.61
CA PHE A 56 -4.48 -8.18 -8.71
C PHE A 56 -3.83 -8.58 -10.03
N THR A 57 -2.59 -8.13 -10.27
CA THR A 57 -1.87 -8.44 -11.52
C THR A 57 -1.40 -9.89 -11.61
N LEU A 58 -1.19 -10.59 -10.48
CA LEU A 58 -0.81 -12.00 -10.46
C LEU A 58 -2.00 -12.95 -10.32
N TYR A 59 -2.98 -12.62 -9.48
CA TYR A 59 -4.01 -13.56 -9.06
C TYR A 59 -5.42 -13.18 -9.52
N GLY A 60 -5.61 -11.98 -10.06
CA GLY A 60 -6.93 -11.50 -10.52
C GLY A 60 -7.91 -11.19 -9.39
N ALA A 61 -9.18 -11.02 -9.78
CA ALA A 61 -10.25 -10.60 -8.86
C ALA A 61 -10.72 -11.71 -7.93
N SER A 62 -10.77 -12.96 -8.41
CA SER A 62 -11.32 -14.12 -7.68
C SER A 62 -10.26 -14.80 -6.78
N ARG A 63 -9.37 -14.04 -6.20
CA ARG A 63 -8.33 -14.56 -5.30
C ARG A 63 -8.84 -14.68 -3.86
N TRP A 64 -8.25 -15.59 -3.11
CA TRP A 64 -8.40 -15.67 -1.66
C TRP A 64 -7.60 -14.55 -0.95
N GLY A 65 -7.90 -14.35 0.33
CA GLY A 65 -7.02 -13.58 1.20
C GLY A 65 -5.65 -14.25 1.33
N HIS A 66 -4.61 -13.45 1.54
CA HIS A 66 -3.24 -13.93 1.71
C HIS A 66 -2.64 -13.33 2.97
N VAL A 67 -1.57 -13.94 3.44
CA VAL A 67 -0.69 -13.42 4.49
C VAL A 67 0.69 -13.14 3.93
N LYS A 68 1.51 -12.38 4.65
CA LYS A 68 2.83 -11.95 4.18
C LYS A 68 3.71 -13.12 3.74
N GLU A 69 3.70 -14.22 4.48
CA GLU A 69 4.52 -15.41 4.21
C GLU A 69 4.28 -16.03 2.83
N GLN A 70 3.06 -15.90 2.30
CA GLN A 70 2.75 -16.38 0.95
C GLN A 70 3.33 -15.48 -0.14
N PHE A 71 3.55 -14.21 0.16
CA PHE A 71 4.12 -13.23 -0.76
C PHE A 71 5.62 -13.02 -0.59
N ASP A 72 6.16 -13.36 0.58
CA ASP A 72 7.59 -13.21 0.85
C ASP A 72 8.41 -14.34 0.22
N ASN A 73 8.46 -14.32 -1.10
CA ASN A 73 9.22 -15.25 -1.90
C ASN A 73 9.89 -14.53 -3.09
N PRO A 74 10.94 -15.10 -3.69
CA PRO A 74 11.69 -14.45 -4.77
C PRO A 74 10.85 -14.08 -6.00
N PHE A 75 9.86 -14.88 -6.36
CA PHE A 75 9.03 -14.65 -7.54
C PHE A 75 8.10 -13.45 -7.37
N PHE A 76 7.46 -13.34 -6.21
CA PHE A 76 6.58 -12.22 -5.90
C PHE A 76 7.39 -10.92 -5.74
N ARG A 77 8.55 -10.97 -5.09
CA ARG A 77 9.46 -9.82 -4.96
C ARG A 77 9.98 -9.33 -6.32
N ASP A 78 10.34 -10.24 -7.22
CA ASP A 78 10.74 -9.90 -8.60
C ASP A 78 9.58 -9.27 -9.38
N HIS A 79 8.37 -9.82 -9.26
CA HIS A 79 7.17 -9.20 -9.83
C HIS A 79 6.94 -7.78 -9.30
N CYS A 80 6.99 -7.58 -7.97
CA CYS A 80 6.88 -6.25 -7.37
C CYS A 80 7.92 -5.29 -7.94
N ARG A 81 9.18 -5.70 -8.03
CA ARG A 81 10.26 -4.88 -8.60
C ARG A 81 9.96 -4.48 -10.06
N LYS A 82 9.49 -5.41 -10.88
CA LYS A 82 9.13 -5.14 -12.28
C LYS A 82 8.01 -4.12 -12.42
N ILE A 83 6.91 -4.29 -11.67
CA ILE A 83 5.77 -3.37 -11.78
C ILE A 83 6.03 -2.00 -11.13
N LEU A 84 6.97 -1.91 -10.18
CA LEU A 84 7.36 -0.65 -9.54
C LEU A 84 8.39 0.15 -10.35
N GLN A 85 9.08 -0.45 -11.31
CA GLN A 85 10.10 0.25 -12.12
C GLN A 85 9.57 1.55 -12.76
N PRO A 86 8.39 1.57 -13.42
CA PRO A 86 7.82 2.82 -13.95
C PRO A 86 7.50 3.86 -12.87
N VAL A 87 7.10 3.40 -11.68
CA VAL A 87 6.79 4.29 -10.53
C VAL A 87 8.05 5.00 -10.05
N ILE A 88 9.14 4.27 -9.89
CA ILE A 88 10.45 4.83 -9.53
C ILE A 88 10.89 5.88 -10.56
N GLN A 89 10.71 5.61 -11.86
CA GLN A 89 11.03 6.60 -12.89
C GLN A 89 10.15 7.87 -12.78
N GLN A 90 8.87 7.73 -12.46
CA GLN A 90 8.00 8.87 -12.21
C GLN A 90 8.45 9.66 -10.97
N MET A 91 8.79 8.98 -9.86
CA MET A 91 9.33 9.63 -8.65
C MET A 91 10.58 10.44 -9.00
N LYS A 92 11.54 9.84 -9.71
CA LYS A 92 12.75 10.53 -10.17
C LYS A 92 12.43 11.74 -11.05
N GLY A 93 11.42 11.64 -11.92
CA GLY A 93 10.99 12.74 -12.76
C GLY A 93 10.53 13.95 -11.96
N TYR A 94 9.65 13.74 -10.97
CA TYR A 94 9.14 14.81 -10.12
C TYR A 94 10.18 15.38 -9.13
N LEU A 95 11.14 14.55 -8.69
CA LEU A 95 12.16 14.93 -7.70
C LEU A 95 13.39 15.59 -8.32
N GLN A 96 13.46 15.77 -9.66
CA GLN A 96 14.57 16.47 -10.28
C GLN A 96 14.70 17.90 -9.73
N PRO A 97 15.92 18.41 -9.47
CA PRO A 97 16.13 19.74 -8.89
C PRO A 97 15.43 20.85 -9.65
N ARG A 98 15.40 20.80 -10.99
CA ARG A 98 14.73 21.78 -11.86
C ARG A 98 13.20 21.78 -11.77
N GLU A 99 12.60 20.70 -11.24
CA GLU A 99 11.17 20.53 -11.14
C GLU A 99 10.63 20.84 -9.72
N GLN A 100 11.52 20.97 -8.72
CA GLN A 100 11.14 21.23 -7.32
C GLN A 100 10.45 22.58 -7.09
N GLU A 101 10.60 23.54 -7.99
CA GLU A 101 9.83 24.78 -7.94
C GLU A 101 8.35 24.58 -8.33
N LYS A 102 8.04 23.53 -9.11
CA LYS A 102 6.71 23.23 -9.63
C LYS A 102 5.99 22.16 -8.83
N PHE A 103 6.73 21.16 -8.37
CA PHE A 103 6.18 19.95 -7.75
C PHE A 103 6.73 19.72 -6.35
N ARG A 104 5.85 19.26 -5.48
CA ARG A 104 6.21 18.76 -4.15
C ARG A 104 5.64 17.36 -3.96
N VAL A 105 6.50 16.35 -3.96
CA VAL A 105 6.10 14.97 -3.63
C VAL A 105 6.01 14.87 -2.11
N LEU A 106 4.82 14.58 -1.58
CA LEU A 106 4.57 14.49 -0.15
C LEU A 106 5.00 13.14 0.42
N GLY A 107 4.81 12.04 -0.34
CA GLY A 107 5.18 10.71 0.09
C GLY A 107 4.35 9.60 -0.54
N VAL A 108 4.31 8.46 0.15
CA VAL A 108 3.63 7.24 -0.27
C VAL A 108 2.57 6.85 0.76
N VAL A 109 1.36 6.51 0.29
CA VAL A 109 0.26 6.01 1.12
C VAL A 109 -0.01 4.55 0.80
N GLY A 110 0.21 3.67 1.79
CA GLY A 110 -0.12 2.24 1.74
C GLY A 110 -1.43 1.91 2.44
N ILE A 111 -1.65 0.63 2.72
CA ILE A 111 -2.82 0.11 3.44
C ILE A 111 -2.32 -0.76 4.59
N ASN A 112 -2.42 -0.29 5.82
CA ASN A 112 -2.03 -1.08 6.98
C ASN A 112 -2.83 -2.38 7.09
N GLY A 113 -2.19 -3.45 7.56
CA GLY A 113 -2.76 -4.79 7.60
C GLY A 113 -2.67 -5.58 6.29
N SER A 114 -2.37 -4.93 5.15
CA SER A 114 -2.24 -5.64 3.86
C SER A 114 -0.92 -6.40 3.77
N PRO A 115 -0.92 -7.67 3.29
CA PRO A 115 0.31 -8.47 3.13
C PRO A 115 1.27 -7.91 2.06
N SER A 116 0.76 -7.12 1.13
CA SER A 116 1.55 -6.45 0.10
C SER A 116 1.78 -4.97 0.38
N CYS A 117 0.75 -4.24 0.80
CA CYS A 117 0.74 -2.77 0.88
C CYS A 117 0.81 -2.20 2.30
N GLY A 118 1.01 -3.03 3.34
CA GLY A 118 1.20 -2.59 4.72
C GLY A 118 2.46 -1.73 4.87
N VAL A 119 2.36 -0.63 5.64
CA VAL A 119 3.50 0.26 5.90
C VAL A 119 3.99 0.13 7.33
N LYS A 120 3.10 0.29 8.32
CA LYS A 120 3.42 0.19 9.75
C LYS A 120 3.31 -1.26 10.25
N PHE A 121 2.33 -1.99 9.74
CA PHE A 121 2.10 -3.40 10.07
C PHE A 121 1.43 -4.14 8.90
N THR A 122 1.56 -5.45 8.92
CA THR A 122 1.01 -6.38 7.94
C THR A 122 0.36 -7.57 8.62
N CYS A 123 -0.41 -8.39 7.88
CA CYS A 123 -0.95 -9.64 8.39
C CYS A 123 0.03 -10.79 8.17
N SER A 124 0.14 -11.67 9.17
CA SER A 124 1.03 -12.82 9.22
C SER A 124 0.31 -14.03 9.80
N ALA A 125 0.55 -15.20 9.24
CA ALA A 125 0.10 -16.48 9.75
C ALA A 125 0.89 -17.64 9.07
N PRO A 126 0.98 -18.82 9.68
CA PRO A 126 1.65 -19.99 9.11
C PRO A 126 0.77 -20.66 8.04
N TRP A 127 0.35 -19.90 7.01
CA TRP A 127 -0.52 -20.41 5.95
C TRP A 127 0.27 -21.15 4.87
N GLY A 128 -0.25 -22.28 4.46
CA GLY A 128 0.31 -23.10 3.39
C GLY A 128 -0.32 -24.49 3.38
N GLY A 129 0.05 -25.30 2.40
CA GLY A 129 -0.42 -26.67 2.28
C GLY A 129 -1.72 -26.84 1.50
N GLU A 130 -2.18 -28.08 1.42
CA GLU A 130 -3.41 -28.47 0.74
C GLU A 130 -4.62 -28.33 1.67
N PHE A 131 -5.65 -27.60 1.24
CA PHE A 131 -6.85 -27.36 2.04
C PHE A 131 -7.51 -28.64 2.57
N SER A 132 -7.59 -29.67 1.72
CA SER A 132 -8.19 -30.97 2.09
C SER A 132 -7.44 -31.70 3.19
N SER A 133 -6.19 -31.34 3.44
CA SER A 133 -5.35 -31.94 4.49
C SER A 133 -5.46 -31.19 5.83
N HIS A 134 -6.16 -30.06 5.87
CA HIS A 134 -6.35 -29.24 7.06
C HIS A 134 -7.70 -29.49 7.72
N ASN A 135 -7.69 -30.17 8.86
CA ASN A 135 -8.87 -30.32 9.72
C ASN A 135 -9.05 -29.10 10.67
N ASP A 136 -8.09 -28.20 10.70
CA ASP A 136 -7.93 -27.07 11.63
C ASP A 136 -8.08 -25.70 10.97
N LEU A 137 -8.62 -25.63 9.73
CA LEU A 137 -8.82 -24.37 8.99
C LEU A 137 -9.44 -23.23 9.82
N PRO A 138 -10.50 -23.46 10.64
CA PRO A 138 -11.06 -22.41 11.47
C PRO A 138 -10.07 -21.85 12.51
N GLN A 139 -9.12 -22.67 12.98
CA GLN A 139 -8.08 -22.22 13.89
C GLN A 139 -6.99 -21.44 13.16
N LEU A 140 -6.55 -21.92 12.01
CA LEU A 140 -5.59 -21.21 11.15
C LEU A 140 -6.07 -19.81 10.79
N LEU A 141 -7.37 -19.63 10.52
CA LEU A 141 -7.95 -18.32 10.25
C LEU A 141 -7.89 -17.39 11.47
N LYS A 142 -8.03 -17.93 12.69
CA LYS A 142 -7.92 -17.17 13.95
C LYS A 142 -6.48 -16.82 14.31
N ASP A 143 -5.52 -17.57 13.80
CA ASP A 143 -4.10 -17.37 14.06
C ASP A 143 -3.50 -16.22 13.22
N VAL A 144 -4.28 -15.65 12.30
CA VAL A 144 -3.88 -14.44 11.56
C VAL A 144 -3.72 -13.28 12.54
N ARG A 145 -2.54 -12.69 12.55
CA ARG A 145 -2.16 -11.59 13.45
C ARG A 145 -1.52 -10.44 12.69
N CYS A 146 -1.62 -9.24 13.23
CA CYS A 146 -0.82 -8.11 12.78
C CYS A 146 0.59 -8.19 13.36
N VAL A 147 1.59 -7.98 12.51
CA VAL A 147 3.00 -7.89 12.89
C VAL A 147 3.55 -6.52 12.47
N PRO A 148 4.46 -5.90 13.26
CA PRO A 148 5.01 -4.57 12.99
C PRO A 148 6.08 -4.61 11.87
N GLU A 149 5.67 -5.07 10.71
CA GLU A 149 6.48 -5.22 9.52
C GLU A 149 5.75 -4.63 8.32
N ARG A 150 6.49 -4.28 7.27
CA ARG A 150 5.90 -3.86 6.00
C ARG A 150 5.39 -5.05 5.21
N GLY A 151 4.36 -4.83 4.38
CA GLY A 151 3.97 -5.74 3.32
C GLY A 151 5.03 -5.76 2.20
N VAL A 152 5.06 -6.86 1.43
CA VAL A 152 6.16 -7.16 0.51
C VAL A 152 6.34 -6.10 -0.59
N LEU A 153 5.25 -5.53 -1.14
CA LEU A 153 5.37 -4.44 -2.13
C LEU A 153 6.04 -3.20 -1.52
N MET A 154 5.66 -2.84 -0.27
CA MET A 154 6.22 -1.66 0.40
C MET A 154 7.66 -1.87 0.83
N GLU A 155 8.07 -3.09 1.17
CA GLU A 155 9.49 -3.41 1.38
C GLU A 155 10.29 -3.22 0.10
N VAL A 156 9.81 -3.79 -1.01
CA VAL A 156 10.47 -3.68 -2.32
C VAL A 156 10.52 -2.23 -2.79
N LEU A 157 9.43 -1.46 -2.63
CA LEU A 157 9.41 -0.04 -2.98
C LEU A 157 10.42 0.75 -2.14
N SER A 158 10.45 0.52 -0.82
CA SER A 158 11.41 1.17 0.08
C SER A 158 12.85 0.87 -0.32
N GLN A 159 13.16 -0.37 -0.66
CA GLN A 159 14.47 -0.76 -1.13
C GLN A 159 14.84 -0.09 -2.45
N MET A 160 13.93 -0.08 -3.44
CA MET A 160 14.16 0.57 -4.73
C MET A 160 14.34 2.09 -4.59
N MET A 161 13.57 2.72 -3.71
CA MET A 161 13.74 4.14 -3.38
C MET A 161 15.13 4.41 -2.79
N GLN A 162 15.57 3.57 -1.85
CA GLN A 162 16.91 3.68 -1.25
C GLN A 162 18.03 3.50 -2.30
N GLU A 163 17.91 2.52 -3.20
CA GLU A 163 18.86 2.27 -4.31
C GLU A 163 19.01 3.51 -5.21
N GLU A 164 17.95 4.31 -5.36
CA GLU A 164 17.93 5.52 -6.20
C GLU A 164 18.11 6.83 -5.41
N GLY A 165 18.40 6.75 -4.11
CA GLY A 165 18.59 7.93 -3.25
C GLY A 165 17.32 8.74 -3.03
N ILE A 166 16.14 8.14 -3.14
CA ILE A 166 14.84 8.76 -2.93
C ILE A 166 14.47 8.63 -1.45
N ASP A 167 14.34 9.76 -0.76
CA ASP A 167 13.90 9.85 0.63
C ASP A 167 12.48 10.45 0.70
N LEU A 168 11.46 9.60 0.68
CA LEU A 168 10.06 9.97 0.81
C LEU A 168 9.43 9.24 2.00
N PRO A 169 8.64 9.93 2.83
CA PRO A 169 7.91 9.30 3.91
C PRO A 169 6.84 8.33 3.35
N MET A 170 6.61 7.26 4.09
CA MET A 170 5.59 6.26 3.79
C MET A 170 4.66 6.14 4.99
N VAL A 171 3.35 6.23 4.76
CA VAL A 171 2.31 6.05 5.78
C VAL A 171 1.26 5.05 5.29
N GLY A 172 0.58 4.38 6.22
CA GLY A 172 -0.54 3.48 5.89
C GLY A 172 -1.88 4.14 6.19
N LEU A 173 -2.88 3.89 5.35
CA LEU A 173 -4.27 4.08 5.73
C LEU A 173 -4.56 3.19 6.94
N ASP A 174 -4.91 3.82 8.06
CA ASP A 174 -5.16 3.18 9.34
C ASP A 174 -6.35 3.86 10.03
N ALA A 175 -7.47 3.15 10.15
CA ALA A 175 -8.68 3.71 10.72
C ALA A 175 -8.59 3.92 12.25
N GLU A 176 -7.67 3.21 12.91
CA GLU A 176 -7.43 3.36 14.35
C GLU A 176 -6.45 4.51 14.66
N ASP A 177 -5.57 4.85 13.70
CA ASP A 177 -4.56 5.90 13.85
C ASP A 177 -4.42 6.70 12.53
N PRO A 178 -5.40 7.57 12.18
CA PRO A 178 -5.38 8.31 10.91
C PRO A 178 -4.45 9.52 10.92
N GLN A 179 -3.93 9.95 12.08
CA GLN A 179 -3.15 11.18 12.20
C GLN A 179 -1.87 11.21 11.33
N PRO A 180 -1.07 10.13 11.21
CA PRO A 180 0.10 10.13 10.33
C PRO A 180 -0.24 10.41 8.85
N LEU A 181 -1.43 9.96 8.40
CA LEU A 181 -1.91 10.26 7.05
C LEU A 181 -2.15 11.76 6.86
N TYR A 182 -2.87 12.39 7.79
CA TYR A 182 -3.15 13.84 7.72
C TYR A 182 -1.86 14.65 7.82
N ASP A 183 -0.95 14.29 8.70
CA ASP A 183 0.35 14.96 8.83
C ASP A 183 1.16 14.90 7.53
N LEU A 184 1.17 13.74 6.85
CA LEU A 184 1.79 13.60 5.53
C LEU A 184 1.17 14.56 4.51
N LEU A 185 -0.16 14.59 4.43
CA LEU A 185 -0.90 15.39 3.44
C LEU A 185 -0.76 16.90 3.68
N GLU A 186 -0.64 17.31 4.93
CA GLU A 186 -0.35 18.69 5.31
C GLU A 186 1.12 19.06 5.11
N GLY A 187 1.98 18.07 4.86
CA GLY A 187 3.41 18.26 4.67
C GLY A 187 4.17 18.50 5.97
N LYS A 188 3.62 18.07 7.09
CA LYS A 188 4.31 18.00 8.38
C LYS A 188 5.24 16.79 8.35
N ARG A 189 6.49 17.00 8.73
CA ARG A 189 7.51 15.93 8.87
C ARG A 189 7.64 15.54 10.33
#